data_c80c60052e23ded659c1fb541d5e15bd
#
_entry.id   c80c60052e23ded659c1fb541d5e15bd
#
_cell.length_a   1.000
_cell.length_b   1.000
_cell.length_c   1.000
_cell.angle_alpha   90.00
_cell.angle_beta   90.00
_cell.angle_gamma   90.00
#
_symmetry.space_group_name_H-M   'P 1'
#
loop_
_entity.id
_entity.type
_entity.pdbx_description
1 polymer ?
#
loop_
_entity_poly.entity_id
_entity_poly.type
_entity_poly.pdbx_seq_one_letter_code
_entity_poly.pdbx_strand_id
1 'polypeptide(L)'
;SGGCAVSGETSREAAVRELFEETGIRAFSSEIDLEWTMTTDSMLRDFYIVHKDVPLDRLVLQSSEVCAAKWVTYDRLCDMADNGQTTRTVARWLEIRGDDIRRCIDEIRRSARAGAPRMA
;
A
#
# COMPACT_ATOMS: atom_id res chain seq x y z
N SER A 1 4.57 -3.37 -1.25
CA SER A 1 5.20 -3.74 -2.53
C SER A 1 5.90 -2.52 -3.14
N GLY A 2 6.96 -2.71 -3.87
CA GLY A 2 7.73 -1.62 -4.45
C GLY A 2 8.62 -2.06 -5.58
N GLY A 3 9.06 -1.10 -6.39
CA GLY A 3 9.93 -1.34 -7.53
C GLY A 3 10.26 -0.04 -8.26
N CYS A 4 10.94 -0.14 -9.38
CA CYS A 4 11.34 1.00 -10.20
C CYS A 4 10.49 1.09 -11.46
N ALA A 5 10.13 2.31 -11.85
CA ALA A 5 9.46 2.54 -13.13
C ALA A 5 10.41 2.17 -14.28
N VAL A 6 9.87 1.52 -15.30
CA VAL A 6 10.60 1.24 -16.53
C VAL A 6 10.40 2.40 -17.52
N SER A 7 11.24 2.42 -18.56
CA SER A 7 11.17 3.49 -19.58
C SER A 7 9.76 3.57 -20.20
N GLY A 8 9.23 4.79 -20.27
CA GLY A 8 7.89 5.04 -20.81
C GLY A 8 6.73 4.84 -19.84
N GLU A 9 7.04 4.42 -18.62
CA GLU A 9 6.05 4.15 -17.59
C GLU A 9 5.99 5.30 -16.58
N THR A 10 4.79 5.72 -16.17
CA THR A 10 4.67 6.67 -15.05
C THR A 10 4.91 5.95 -13.73
N SER A 11 5.22 6.70 -12.68
CA SER A 11 5.35 6.17 -11.33
C SER A 11 4.08 5.42 -10.89
N ARG A 12 2.93 5.95 -11.20
CA ARG A 12 1.62 5.36 -10.90
C ARG A 12 1.41 4.03 -11.61
N GLU A 13 1.73 3.98 -12.89
CA GLU A 13 1.66 2.76 -13.69
C GLU A 13 2.63 1.70 -13.15
N ALA A 14 3.82 2.12 -12.77
CA ALA A 14 4.80 1.23 -12.16
C ALA A 14 4.29 0.63 -10.85
N ALA A 15 3.69 1.44 -10.00
CA ALA A 15 3.14 0.97 -8.72
C ALA A 15 2.06 -0.08 -8.93
N VAL A 16 1.15 0.13 -9.87
CA VAL A 16 0.08 -0.82 -10.21
C VAL A 16 0.67 -2.11 -10.76
N ARG A 17 1.64 -2.02 -11.65
CA ARG A 17 2.30 -3.18 -12.23
C ARG A 17 3.03 -4.01 -11.17
N GLU A 18 3.84 -3.36 -10.33
CA GLU A 18 4.61 -4.04 -9.28
C GLU A 18 3.71 -4.73 -8.26
N LEU A 19 2.62 -4.08 -7.87
CA LEU A 19 1.65 -4.67 -6.96
C LEU A 19 1.08 -5.97 -7.53
N PHE A 20 0.72 -5.96 -8.81
CA PHE A 20 0.21 -7.16 -9.49
C PHE A 20 1.28 -8.25 -9.61
N GLU A 21 2.49 -7.89 -10.00
CA GLU A 21 3.59 -8.86 -10.14
C GLU A 21 3.94 -9.53 -8.83
N GLU A 22 3.97 -8.76 -7.73
CA GLU A 22 4.40 -9.26 -6.43
C GLU A 22 3.30 -9.97 -5.65
N THR A 23 2.05 -9.58 -5.79
CA THR A 23 0.96 -10.08 -4.96
C THR A 23 -0.23 -10.64 -5.72
N GLY A 24 -0.29 -10.43 -7.02
CA GLY A 24 -1.46 -10.80 -7.83
C GLY A 24 -2.64 -9.84 -7.69
N ILE A 25 -2.49 -8.77 -6.91
CA ILE A 25 -3.57 -7.78 -6.75
C ILE A 25 -3.58 -6.86 -7.96
N ARG A 26 -4.72 -6.86 -8.68
CA ARG A 26 -4.93 -5.97 -9.82
C ARG A 26 -5.65 -4.71 -9.34
N ALA A 27 -4.94 -3.60 -9.30
CA ALA A 27 -5.50 -2.31 -8.95
C ALA A 27 -5.63 -1.43 -10.18
N PHE A 28 -6.65 -0.57 -10.18
CA PHE A 28 -6.83 0.44 -11.22
C PHE A 28 -6.44 1.81 -10.66
N SER A 29 -6.06 2.74 -11.54
CA SER A 29 -5.67 4.09 -11.15
C SER A 29 -6.73 4.77 -10.29
N SER A 30 -8.02 4.49 -10.57
CA SER A 30 -9.14 5.02 -9.80
C SER A 30 -9.26 4.47 -8.38
N GLU A 31 -8.55 3.40 -8.06
CA GLU A 31 -8.55 2.78 -6.74
C GLU A 31 -7.44 3.31 -5.83
N ILE A 32 -6.64 4.25 -6.32
CA ILE A 32 -5.60 4.89 -5.51
C ILE A 32 -6.23 6.02 -4.71
N ASP A 33 -6.21 5.89 -3.38
CA ASP A 33 -6.85 6.82 -2.46
C ASP A 33 -5.92 7.93 -1.97
N LEU A 34 -4.63 7.66 -1.95
CA LEU A 34 -3.63 8.59 -1.45
C LEU A 34 -2.30 8.34 -2.14
N GLU A 35 -1.62 9.41 -2.50
CA GLU A 35 -0.25 9.33 -3.03
C GLU A 35 0.59 10.46 -2.46
N TRP A 36 1.87 10.18 -2.24
CA TRP A 36 2.83 11.18 -1.81
C TRP A 36 4.25 10.79 -2.22
N THR A 37 5.14 11.79 -2.20
CA THR A 37 6.56 11.58 -2.50
C THR A 37 7.39 11.88 -1.27
N MET A 38 8.37 11.03 -0.99
CA MET A 38 9.32 11.19 0.10
C MET A 38 10.73 10.91 -0.39
N THR A 39 11.70 11.55 0.26
CA THR A 39 13.10 11.21 0.08
C THR A 39 13.47 10.15 1.12
N THR A 40 13.90 8.98 0.65
CA THR A 40 14.38 7.89 1.51
C THR A 40 15.73 7.41 0.96
N ASP A 41 16.74 7.27 1.82
CA ASP A 41 18.08 6.83 1.43
C ASP A 41 18.65 7.59 0.24
N SER A 42 18.47 8.92 0.22
CA SER A 42 18.88 9.83 -0.86
C SER A 42 18.19 9.60 -2.20
N MET A 43 17.07 8.88 -2.21
CA MET A 43 16.25 8.62 -3.40
C MET A 43 14.86 9.22 -3.22
N LEU A 44 14.31 9.77 -4.30
CA LEU A 44 12.90 10.15 -4.33
C LEU A 44 12.05 8.90 -4.57
N ARG A 45 11.05 8.69 -3.72
CA ARG A 45 10.14 7.57 -3.83
C ARG A 45 8.70 8.05 -3.78
N ASP A 46 7.88 7.52 -4.66
CA ASP A 46 6.45 7.77 -4.67
C ASP A 46 5.73 6.62 -3.97
N PHE A 47 4.78 6.96 -3.11
CA PHE A 47 4.00 6.01 -2.32
C PHE A 47 2.52 6.15 -2.64
N TYR A 48 1.82 5.03 -2.61
CA TYR A 48 0.40 4.99 -2.95
C TYR A 48 -0.36 4.12 -1.95
N ILE A 49 -1.59 4.53 -1.64
CA ILE A 49 -2.53 3.69 -0.89
C ILE A 49 -3.64 3.27 -1.84
N VAL A 50 -3.85 1.98 -1.92
CA VAL A 50 -4.89 1.36 -2.75
C VAL A 50 -5.93 0.73 -1.85
N HIS A 51 -7.19 1.04 -2.11
CA HIS A 51 -8.32 0.44 -1.40
C HIS A 51 -8.83 -0.76 -2.20
N LYS A 52 -8.62 -1.95 -1.65
CA LYS A 52 -9.07 -3.18 -2.28
C LYS A 52 -9.28 -4.27 -1.22
N ASP A 53 -10.43 -4.93 -1.30
CA ASP A 53 -10.76 -6.04 -0.40
C ASP A 53 -10.39 -7.35 -1.10
N VAL A 54 -9.27 -7.95 -0.70
CA VAL A 54 -8.74 -9.16 -1.32
C VAL A 54 -8.50 -10.22 -0.24
N PRO A 55 -9.16 -11.39 -0.33
CA PRO A 55 -8.84 -12.51 0.57
C PRO A 55 -7.40 -12.98 0.39
N LEU A 56 -6.76 -13.39 1.49
CA LEU A 56 -5.37 -13.85 1.46
C LEU A 56 -5.16 -15.05 0.53
N ASP A 57 -6.14 -15.94 0.42
CA ASP A 57 -6.06 -17.13 -0.43
C ASP A 57 -6.10 -16.81 -1.93
N ARG A 58 -6.43 -15.59 -2.28
CA ARG A 58 -6.43 -15.11 -3.68
C ARG A 58 -5.13 -14.42 -4.08
N LEU A 59 -4.22 -14.21 -3.14
CA LEU A 59 -2.93 -13.61 -3.44
C LEU A 59 -2.04 -14.61 -4.18
N VAL A 60 -1.32 -14.12 -5.18
CA VAL A 60 -0.32 -14.88 -5.91
C VAL A 60 1.03 -14.19 -5.67
N LEU A 61 1.78 -14.71 -4.71
CA LEU A 61 3.04 -14.10 -4.28
C LEU A 61 4.17 -14.46 -5.24
N GLN A 62 4.93 -13.45 -5.64
CA GLN A 62 6.14 -13.65 -6.44
C GLN A 62 7.24 -14.18 -5.52
N SER A 63 7.54 -15.47 -5.62
CA SER A 63 8.41 -16.18 -4.68
C SER A 63 9.84 -15.63 -4.61
N SER A 64 10.31 -14.96 -5.66
CA SER A 64 11.64 -14.32 -5.68
C SER A 64 11.68 -13.00 -4.89
N GLU A 65 10.53 -12.36 -4.67
CA GLU A 65 10.44 -11.02 -4.05
C GLU A 65 9.63 -11.04 -2.76
N VAL A 66 8.65 -11.94 -2.64
CA VAL A 66 7.71 -11.95 -1.51
C VAL A 66 7.62 -13.36 -0.93
N CYS A 67 7.96 -13.52 0.34
CA CYS A 67 7.88 -14.83 1.00
C CYS A 67 6.56 -15.05 1.74
N ALA A 68 5.89 -13.98 2.17
CA ALA A 68 4.61 -14.09 2.89
C ALA A 68 3.86 -12.75 2.84
N ALA A 69 2.56 -12.83 3.06
CA ALA A 69 1.70 -11.66 3.20
C ALA A 69 0.63 -11.93 4.25
N LYS A 70 0.17 -10.88 4.94
CA LYS A 70 -0.95 -10.96 5.87
C LYS A 70 -1.68 -9.63 5.96
N TRP A 71 -2.94 -9.67 6.34
CA TRP A 71 -3.69 -8.48 6.68
C TRP A 71 -3.48 -8.12 8.14
N VAL A 72 -3.26 -6.85 8.40
CA VAL A 72 -3.14 -6.33 9.77
C VAL A 72 -3.99 -5.07 9.91
N THR A 73 -4.37 -4.73 11.13
CA THR A 73 -4.99 -3.44 11.41
C THR A 73 -3.94 -2.34 11.32
N TYR A 74 -4.39 -1.11 11.14
CA TYR A 74 -3.47 0.03 11.14
C TYR A 74 -2.73 0.14 12.48
N ASP A 75 -3.45 -0.04 13.58
CA ASP A 75 -2.83 0.02 14.92
C ASP A 75 -1.76 -1.06 15.10
N ARG A 76 -2.02 -2.28 14.59
CA ARG A 76 -1.02 -3.35 14.61
C ARG A 76 0.21 -3.00 13.77
N LEU A 77 0.00 -2.37 12.61
CA LEU A 77 1.10 -1.93 11.76
C LEU A 77 1.98 -0.90 12.48
N CYS A 78 1.37 0.05 13.19
CA CYS A 78 2.10 1.03 13.99
C CYS A 78 2.92 0.36 15.09
N ASP A 79 2.34 -0.62 15.79
CA ASP A 79 3.05 -1.39 16.82
C ASP A 79 4.23 -2.15 16.23
N MET A 80 4.06 -2.75 15.07
CA MET A 80 5.14 -3.44 14.37
C MET A 80 6.29 -2.49 14.02
N ALA A 81 5.96 -1.30 13.55
CA ALA A 81 6.97 -0.28 13.24
C ALA A 81 7.73 0.16 14.50
N ASP A 82 7.01 0.39 15.61
CA ASP A 82 7.60 0.78 16.88
C ASP A 82 8.53 -0.30 17.44
N ASN A 83 8.23 -1.56 17.16
CA ASN A 83 9.01 -2.71 17.62
C ASN A 83 10.11 -3.14 16.62
N GLY A 84 10.34 -2.36 15.57
CA GLY A 84 11.36 -2.67 14.56
C GLY A 84 11.02 -3.85 13.66
N GLN A 85 9.75 -4.20 13.55
CA GLN A 85 9.28 -5.34 12.74
C GLN A 85 8.92 -4.96 11.31
N THR A 86 9.13 -3.72 10.92
CA THR A 86 8.94 -3.24 9.55
C THR A 86 10.25 -2.70 9.00
N THR A 87 10.29 -2.42 7.69
CA THR A 87 11.44 -1.72 7.12
C THR A 87 11.49 -0.28 7.64
N ARG A 88 12.65 0.35 7.53
CA ARG A 88 12.82 1.76 7.87
C ARG A 88 11.91 2.67 7.04
N THR A 89 11.72 2.32 5.80
CA THR A 89 10.86 3.08 4.89
C THR A 89 9.42 3.11 5.39
N VAL A 90 8.87 1.96 5.79
CA VAL A 90 7.52 1.86 6.34
C VAL A 90 7.40 2.68 7.64
N ALA A 91 8.34 2.51 8.57
CA ALA A 91 8.34 3.26 9.82
C ALA A 91 8.40 4.78 9.56
N ARG A 92 9.20 5.19 8.58
CA ARG A 92 9.37 6.60 8.20
C ARG A 92 8.09 7.21 7.66
N TRP A 93 7.39 6.53 6.74
CA TRP A 93 6.15 7.11 6.22
C TRP A 93 5.02 7.08 7.24
N LEU A 94 5.01 6.14 8.18
CA LEU A 94 4.06 6.19 9.30
C LEU A 94 4.31 7.39 10.20
N GLU A 95 5.57 7.75 10.45
CA GLU A 95 5.94 8.94 11.20
C GLU A 95 5.47 10.24 10.53
N ILE A 96 5.75 10.35 9.23
CA ILE A 96 5.54 11.60 8.49
C ILE A 96 4.09 11.75 8.03
N ARG A 97 3.48 10.65 7.57
CA ARG A 97 2.15 10.65 6.97
C ARG A 97 1.12 9.83 7.72
N GLY A 98 1.44 9.40 8.94
CA GLY A 98 0.54 8.56 9.73
C GLY A 98 -0.86 9.15 9.89
N ASP A 99 -0.98 10.45 10.15
CA ASP A 99 -2.27 11.12 10.31
C ASP A 99 -3.09 11.11 9.01
N ASP A 100 -2.44 11.32 7.88
CA ASP A 100 -3.09 11.28 6.56
C ASP A 100 -3.57 9.88 6.22
N ILE A 101 -2.75 8.88 6.53
CA ILE A 101 -3.08 7.46 6.32
C ILE A 101 -4.27 7.07 7.19
N ARG A 102 -4.25 7.42 8.46
CA ARG A 102 -5.35 7.15 9.40
C ARG A 102 -6.64 7.79 8.91
N ARG A 103 -6.58 9.04 8.47
CA ARG A 103 -7.74 9.75 7.94
C ARG A 103 -8.30 9.06 6.70
N CYS A 104 -7.43 8.62 5.79
CA CYS A 104 -7.82 7.88 4.59
C CYS A 104 -8.56 6.58 4.96
N ILE A 105 -8.03 5.81 5.91
CA ILE A 105 -8.66 4.57 6.38
C ILE A 105 -10.01 4.85 7.01
N ASP A 106 -10.12 5.88 7.83
CA ASP A 106 -11.37 6.25 8.51
C ASP A 106 -12.44 6.68 7.50
N GLU A 107 -12.07 7.40 6.47
CA GLU A 107 -12.98 7.80 5.39
C GLU A 107 -13.50 6.58 4.62
N ILE A 108 -12.64 5.62 4.32
CA ILE A 108 -13.02 4.37 3.67
C ILE A 108 -14.04 3.61 4.54
N ARG A 109 -13.78 3.50 5.85
CA ARG A 109 -14.68 2.85 6.79
C ARG A 109 -16.03 3.53 6.88
N ARG A 110 -16.05 4.87 6.92
CA ARG A 110 -17.31 5.64 6.95
C ARG A 110 -18.12 5.43 5.70
N SER A 111 -17.49 5.43 4.53
CA SER A 111 -18.17 5.16 3.26
C SER A 111 -18.80 3.77 3.25
N ALA A 112 -18.10 2.76 3.77
CA ALA A 112 -18.62 1.40 3.88
C ALA A 112 -19.84 1.33 4.81
N ARG A 113 -19.79 2.05 5.97
CA ARG A 113 -20.89 2.10 6.93
C ARG A 113 -22.11 2.86 6.39
N ALA A 114 -21.88 3.84 5.51
CA ALA A 114 -22.97 4.59 4.87
C ALA A 114 -23.70 3.79 3.79
N GLY A 115 -23.37 2.51 3.62
CA GLY A 115 -24.02 1.64 2.64
C GLY A 115 -23.51 1.79 1.22
N ALA A 116 -22.33 2.40 1.03
CA ALA A 116 -21.70 2.43 -0.28
C ALA A 116 -21.47 1.01 -0.76
N PRO A 117 -21.75 0.70 -2.05
CA PRO A 117 -21.55 -0.65 -2.55
C PRO A 117 -20.09 -1.04 -2.44
N ARG A 118 -19.85 -2.21 -1.85
CA ARG A 118 -18.52 -2.80 -1.84
C ARG A 118 -18.18 -3.21 -3.26
N MET A 119 -17.08 -2.71 -3.73
CA MET A 119 -16.49 -3.23 -4.94
C MET A 119 -15.82 -4.54 -4.59
N ALA A 120 -16.47 -5.59 -4.92
CA ALA A 120 -15.94 -6.93 -4.70
C ALA A 120 -14.77 -7.20 -5.65
#